data_c4bb5c909bed17f9036adcf85ba89aee
#
_entry.id   c4bb5c909bed17f9036adcf85ba89aee
#
_cell.length_a   1.000
_cell.length_b   1.000
_cell.length_c   1.000
_cell.angle_alpha   90.00
_cell.angle_beta   90.00
_cell.angle_gamma   90.00
#
_symmetry.space_group_name_H-M   'P 1'
#
loop_
_entity.id
_entity.type
_entity.pdbx_description
1 polymer ?
#
loop_
_entity_poly.entity_id
_entity_poly.type
_entity_poly.pdbx_seq_one_letter_code
_entity_poly.pdbx_strand_id
1 'polypeptide(L)'
;MSRFDDHFTPESDAPQARKAAATLRAKNSKEALDDEPLDSRFEDMDVEEEQEPAFLRGQKRVPVRRSPLPKKTANRLKKFLIVGGIAAGVLVSGAAFYRYGTTSWRFRIDSGEQIEIAGLRNVTRAQTMEVMGGDIGRNIFFVPLSDRKKQLEQIPWIESATVMRLLPNTLRVDIRERTPVAFVRIGSKIALMDANGVLLEMPPKSAGVKYSFPVIVGAGDSEPLSVRAARMKIFNSVMQSFDSEGAQHSRDVSEVDLSDPEDVKITVDDPQGAVLIHLGNSDFLNRYKIYLANAPAWRERSKLDSVDLRFDNQIVINPDSHAQSGDAPKSQTISLTPKKPNPVKGKGKGKKK
;
A
#
# COMPACT_ATOMS: atom_id res chain seq x y z
N MET A 1 43.25 4.37 -3.12
CA MET A 1 43.86 3.24 -2.34
C MET A 1 42.74 2.59 -1.55
N SER A 2 42.70 1.28 -1.66
CA SER A 2 41.86 0.29 -0.95
C SER A 2 40.52 -0.07 -1.60
N ARG A 3 40.62 -1.10 -2.32
CA ARG A 3 39.75 -2.16 -2.79
C ARG A 3 38.90 -2.76 -1.68
N PHE A 4 37.63 -3.03 -1.96
CA PHE A 4 36.94 -4.21 -1.46
C PHE A 4 36.11 -4.80 -2.58
N ASP A 5 36.60 -5.96 -3.07
CA ASP A 5 35.89 -6.88 -3.94
C ASP A 5 35.00 -7.74 -3.02
N ASP A 6 33.70 -7.78 -3.24
CA ASP A 6 32.85 -8.83 -2.73
C ASP A 6 32.17 -9.57 -3.86
N HIS A 7 32.75 -10.77 -4.12
CA HIS A 7 32.19 -11.84 -4.94
C HIS A 7 30.89 -12.37 -4.31
N PHE A 8 29.79 -12.19 -4.99
CA PHE A 8 28.60 -12.99 -4.75
C PHE A 8 28.39 -13.94 -5.92
N THR A 9 28.74 -15.21 -5.73
CA THR A 9 28.40 -16.33 -6.62
C THR A 9 27.05 -16.90 -6.24
N PRO A 10 26.10 -17.07 -7.15
CA PRO A 10 24.92 -17.88 -6.86
C PRO A 10 25.24 -19.36 -7.09
N GLU A 11 25.06 -20.13 -6.05
CA GLU A 11 25.11 -21.58 -6.00
C GLU A 11 23.96 -22.18 -6.83
N SER A 12 24.31 -22.90 -7.90
CA SER A 12 23.38 -23.60 -8.78
C SER A 12 23.14 -25.01 -8.27
N ASP A 13 22.02 -25.25 -7.63
CA ASP A 13 21.51 -26.61 -7.40
C ASP A 13 21.01 -27.24 -8.70
N ALA A 14 21.82 -28.09 -9.28
CA ALA A 14 21.39 -29.08 -10.25
C ALA A 14 22.23 -30.36 -10.19
N PRO A 15 21.82 -31.36 -9.42
CA PRO A 15 22.22 -32.73 -9.68
C PRO A 15 21.08 -33.74 -9.64
N GLN A 16 20.05 -33.62 -10.45
CA GLN A 16 19.06 -34.71 -10.61
C GLN A 16 18.75 -35.09 -12.07
N ALA A 17 19.19 -34.34 -13.06
CA ALA A 17 18.95 -34.70 -14.49
C ALA A 17 19.97 -35.62 -15.12
N ARG A 18 21.07 -36.01 -14.46
CA ARG A 18 22.14 -36.85 -15.05
C ARG A 18 22.06 -38.34 -14.69
N LYS A 19 21.16 -38.81 -13.86
CA LYS A 19 21.05 -40.24 -13.53
C LYS A 19 20.04 -41.04 -14.38
N ALA A 20 19.16 -40.38 -15.13
CA ALA A 20 18.19 -41.06 -16.00
C ALA A 20 18.73 -41.43 -17.44
N ALA A 21 19.80 -40.80 -17.88
CA ALA A 21 20.38 -41.05 -19.23
C ALA A 21 21.44 -42.15 -19.26
N ALA A 22 21.96 -42.61 -18.12
CA ALA A 22 23.01 -43.62 -18.06
C ALA A 22 22.46 -45.07 -17.99
N THR A 23 21.20 -45.29 -17.69
CA THR A 23 20.59 -46.62 -17.54
C THR A 23 19.97 -47.18 -18.83
N LEU A 24 19.82 -46.36 -19.88
CA LEU A 24 19.28 -46.81 -21.16
C LEU A 24 20.37 -47.20 -22.20
N ARG A 25 21.64 -46.98 -21.90
CA ARG A 25 22.76 -47.30 -22.81
C ARG A 25 23.49 -48.61 -22.46
N ALA A 26 23.10 -49.28 -21.37
CA ALA A 26 23.75 -50.51 -20.91
C ALA A 26 22.94 -51.80 -21.24
N LYS A 27 21.84 -51.70 -22.00
CA LYS A 27 20.99 -52.87 -22.30
C LYS A 27 21.05 -53.37 -23.77
N ASN A 28 21.82 -52.68 -24.63
CA ASN A 28 21.90 -53.02 -26.05
C ASN A 28 23.29 -53.46 -26.54
N SER A 29 24.18 -53.98 -25.68
CA SER A 29 25.49 -54.45 -26.06
C SER A 29 25.88 -55.80 -25.43
N LYS A 30 24.95 -56.74 -25.42
CA LYS A 30 25.27 -58.12 -25.06
C LYS A 30 24.47 -59.12 -25.90
N GLU A 31 24.60 -59.03 -27.20
CA GLU A 31 24.26 -60.13 -28.12
C GLU A 31 25.05 -59.90 -29.41
N ALA A 32 26.30 -60.29 -29.39
CA ALA A 32 27.11 -60.61 -30.58
C ALA A 32 28.43 -61.19 -30.06
N LEU A 33 28.76 -62.36 -30.54
CA LEU A 33 30.02 -63.12 -30.47
C LEU A 33 29.97 -64.31 -29.56
N ASP A 34 29.60 -65.42 -30.19
CA ASP A 34 30.28 -66.71 -29.96
C ASP A 34 30.54 -67.34 -31.34
N ASP A 35 31.72 -67.11 -31.84
CA ASP A 35 32.40 -67.91 -32.87
C ASP A 35 32.96 -69.12 -32.15
N GLU A 36 32.63 -70.31 -32.64
CA GLU A 36 33.43 -71.47 -32.39
C GLU A 36 33.55 -72.38 -33.63
N PRO A 37 34.61 -73.14 -33.79
CA PRO A 37 35.25 -73.32 -35.10
C PRO A 37 34.91 -74.67 -35.72
N LEU A 38 35.20 -74.67 -37.04
CA LEU A 38 35.33 -75.83 -37.91
C LEU A 38 36.19 -76.93 -37.30
N ASP A 39 35.67 -78.17 -37.25
CA ASP A 39 36.50 -79.35 -37.37
C ASP A 39 35.92 -80.36 -38.36
N SER A 40 36.84 -80.81 -39.20
CA SER A 40 36.72 -81.69 -40.31
C SER A 40 36.53 -83.13 -39.86
N ARG A 41 35.57 -83.84 -40.43
CA ARG A 41 35.79 -85.26 -40.75
C ARG A 41 34.96 -85.69 -41.94
N PHE A 42 35.63 -85.90 -42.99
CA PHE A 42 35.26 -86.77 -44.11
C PHE A 42 35.31 -88.17 -43.60
N GLU A 43 34.29 -89.00 -43.87
CA GLU A 43 34.42 -90.36 -44.32
C GLU A 43 33.09 -90.95 -44.79
N ASP A 44 33.17 -91.34 -46.04
CA ASP A 44 32.61 -92.44 -46.74
C ASP A 44 31.04 -92.66 -46.86
N MET A 45 30.72 -92.42 -48.12
CA MET A 45 30.06 -93.24 -49.12
C MET A 45 29.10 -94.31 -48.55
N ASP A 46 27.84 -94.17 -48.91
CA ASP A 46 27.20 -95.26 -49.73
C ASP A 46 26.07 -94.68 -50.58
N VAL A 47 26.13 -95.13 -51.82
CA VAL A 47 25.22 -94.79 -52.91
C VAL A 47 24.04 -95.74 -52.78
N GLU A 48 22.82 -95.25 -52.56
CA GLU A 48 21.66 -96.05 -53.11
C GLU A 48 20.50 -95.08 -53.39
N GLU A 49 20.05 -95.19 -54.60
CA GLU A 49 18.76 -95.07 -55.22
C GLU A 49 17.99 -93.69 -55.13
N GLU A 50 17.89 -93.20 -56.35
CA GLU A 50 16.94 -92.19 -56.80
C GLU A 50 15.53 -92.55 -56.35
N GLN A 51 14.94 -91.72 -55.44
CA GLN A 51 13.49 -91.48 -55.36
C GLN A 51 13.18 -90.04 -55.68
N GLU A 52 12.47 -89.84 -56.76
CA GLU A 52 12.03 -88.57 -57.25
C GLU A 52 11.44 -87.72 -56.15
N PRO A 53 11.73 -86.42 -56.09
CA PRO A 53 11.15 -85.58 -55.07
C PRO A 53 9.63 -85.40 -55.23
N ALA A 54 8.88 -85.84 -54.24
CA ALA A 54 7.48 -85.64 -54.19
C ALA A 54 7.16 -84.17 -54.35
N PHE A 55 6.39 -83.82 -55.35
CA PHE A 55 5.95 -82.54 -55.76
C PHE A 55 5.66 -81.66 -54.56
N LEU A 56 6.22 -80.46 -54.53
CA LEU A 56 5.91 -79.34 -53.65
C LEU A 56 4.40 -79.09 -53.69
N ARG A 57 3.67 -79.67 -52.72
CA ARG A 57 2.32 -79.27 -52.43
C ARG A 57 2.30 -77.76 -52.14
N GLY A 58 1.73 -77.00 -53.04
CA GLY A 58 1.53 -75.56 -52.87
C GLY A 58 0.98 -75.31 -51.49
N GLN A 59 1.74 -74.61 -50.62
CA GLN A 59 1.28 -74.17 -49.34
C GLN A 59 -0.01 -73.32 -49.55
N LYS A 60 -1.13 -73.87 -49.22
CA LYS A 60 -2.36 -73.04 -49.14
C LYS A 60 -2.06 -71.88 -48.21
N ARG A 61 -2.00 -70.67 -48.74
CA ARG A 61 -1.96 -69.45 -47.93
C ARG A 61 -3.14 -69.49 -46.95
N VAL A 62 -2.84 -69.75 -45.67
CA VAL A 62 -3.81 -69.69 -44.59
C VAL A 62 -4.23 -68.21 -44.51
N PRO A 63 -5.49 -67.88 -44.76
CA PRO A 63 -5.93 -66.52 -44.58
C PRO A 63 -5.76 -66.17 -43.10
N VAL A 64 -4.90 -65.25 -42.77
CA VAL A 64 -4.78 -64.72 -41.39
C VAL A 64 -6.10 -64.05 -41.08
N ARG A 65 -7.02 -64.79 -40.43
CA ARG A 65 -8.23 -64.24 -39.87
C ARG A 65 -7.80 -63.25 -38.78
N ARG A 66 -7.83 -61.99 -39.09
CA ARG A 66 -7.73 -60.95 -38.09
C ARG A 66 -8.89 -61.17 -37.13
N SER A 67 -8.61 -61.73 -35.96
CA SER A 67 -9.58 -61.98 -34.92
C SER A 67 -10.23 -60.63 -34.58
N PRO A 68 -11.55 -60.49 -34.59
CA PRO A 68 -12.18 -59.27 -34.16
C PRO A 68 -11.81 -59.04 -32.68
N LEU A 69 -11.43 -57.82 -32.36
CA LEU A 69 -11.06 -57.40 -30.99
C LEU A 69 -12.13 -57.88 -30.00
N PRO A 70 -11.74 -58.46 -28.85
CA PRO A 70 -12.72 -58.94 -27.87
C PRO A 70 -13.65 -57.82 -27.47
N LYS A 71 -14.98 -58.07 -27.42
CA LYS A 71 -16.01 -57.04 -27.19
C LYS A 71 -15.74 -56.12 -25.98
N LYS A 72 -15.08 -56.64 -24.95
CA LYS A 72 -14.71 -55.86 -23.74
C LYS A 72 -13.65 -54.82 -24.04
N THR A 73 -12.64 -55.10 -24.87
CA THR A 73 -11.58 -54.16 -25.27
C THR A 73 -12.10 -53.12 -26.28
N ALA A 74 -12.96 -53.53 -27.20
CA ALA A 74 -13.63 -52.63 -28.13
C ALA A 74 -14.52 -51.59 -27.40
N ASN A 75 -15.26 -52.00 -26.36
CA ASN A 75 -16.07 -51.09 -25.55
C ASN A 75 -15.22 -50.12 -24.70
N ARG A 76 -14.07 -50.56 -24.19
CA ARG A 76 -13.11 -49.71 -23.49
C ARG A 76 -12.52 -48.70 -24.45
N LEU A 77 -12.09 -49.12 -25.64
CA LEU A 77 -11.54 -48.26 -26.67
C LEU A 77 -12.57 -47.19 -27.13
N LYS A 78 -13.84 -47.58 -27.34
CA LYS A 78 -14.95 -46.63 -27.61
C LYS A 78 -15.12 -45.62 -26.50
N LYS A 79 -15.10 -46.04 -25.23
CA LYS A 79 -15.17 -45.09 -24.08
C LYS A 79 -13.99 -44.13 -24.06
N PHE A 80 -12.75 -44.60 -24.30
CA PHE A 80 -11.58 -43.75 -24.41
C PHE A 80 -11.66 -42.75 -25.57
N LEU A 81 -12.16 -43.18 -26.73
CA LEU A 81 -12.37 -42.31 -27.88
C LEU A 81 -13.44 -41.24 -27.60
N ILE A 82 -14.53 -41.61 -26.93
CA ILE A 82 -15.60 -40.66 -26.56
C ILE A 82 -15.07 -39.65 -25.54
N VAL A 83 -14.40 -40.10 -24.47
CA VAL A 83 -13.83 -39.24 -23.43
C VAL A 83 -12.73 -38.34 -24.04
N GLY A 84 -11.85 -38.91 -24.88
CA GLY A 84 -10.83 -38.14 -25.61
C GLY A 84 -11.43 -37.11 -26.57
N GLY A 85 -12.51 -37.47 -27.27
CA GLY A 85 -13.25 -36.54 -28.12
C GLY A 85 -13.89 -35.40 -27.35
N ILE A 86 -14.52 -35.71 -26.20
CA ILE A 86 -15.07 -34.66 -25.32
C ILE A 86 -13.96 -33.74 -24.79
N ALA A 87 -12.86 -34.34 -24.31
CA ALA A 87 -11.72 -33.57 -23.80
C ALA A 87 -11.11 -32.66 -24.89
N ALA A 88 -10.93 -33.18 -26.10
CA ALA A 88 -10.47 -32.40 -27.24
C ALA A 88 -11.46 -31.29 -27.62
N GLY A 89 -12.76 -31.57 -27.60
CA GLY A 89 -13.82 -30.57 -27.83
C GLY A 89 -13.78 -29.44 -26.80
N VAL A 90 -13.61 -29.76 -25.52
CA VAL A 90 -13.47 -28.77 -24.45
C VAL A 90 -12.22 -27.92 -24.65
N LEU A 91 -11.08 -28.54 -24.98
CA LEU A 91 -9.82 -27.82 -25.24
C LEU A 91 -9.92 -26.90 -26.45
N VAL A 92 -10.51 -27.37 -27.56
CA VAL A 92 -10.70 -26.54 -28.77
C VAL A 92 -11.64 -25.38 -28.50
N SER A 93 -12.77 -25.65 -27.81
CA SER A 93 -13.71 -24.60 -27.41
C SER A 93 -13.09 -23.59 -26.46
N GLY A 94 -12.32 -24.05 -25.47
CA GLY A 94 -11.56 -23.18 -24.54
C GLY A 94 -10.54 -22.32 -25.28
N ALA A 95 -9.79 -22.90 -26.20
CA ALA A 95 -8.83 -22.17 -27.02
C ALA A 95 -9.51 -21.14 -27.95
N ALA A 96 -10.68 -21.47 -28.50
CA ALA A 96 -11.47 -20.56 -29.32
C ALA A 96 -12.00 -19.40 -28.49
N PHE A 97 -12.54 -19.64 -27.30
CA PHE A 97 -12.97 -18.61 -26.36
C PHE A 97 -11.82 -17.71 -25.93
N TYR A 98 -10.68 -18.30 -25.56
CA TYR A 98 -9.47 -17.53 -25.20
C TYR A 98 -9.04 -16.64 -26.36
N ARG A 99 -8.92 -17.19 -27.57
CA ARG A 99 -8.55 -16.42 -28.76
C ARG A 99 -9.55 -15.31 -29.06
N TYR A 100 -10.85 -15.58 -28.94
CA TYR A 100 -11.88 -14.57 -29.12
C TYR A 100 -11.75 -13.45 -28.10
N GLY A 101 -11.59 -13.76 -26.80
CA GLY A 101 -11.44 -12.75 -25.75
C GLY A 101 -10.18 -11.90 -25.92
N THR A 102 -9.06 -12.49 -26.36
CA THR A 102 -7.78 -11.78 -26.50
C THR A 102 -7.66 -10.97 -27.78
N THR A 103 -8.30 -11.38 -28.87
CA THR A 103 -8.08 -10.80 -30.21
C THR A 103 -9.24 -9.92 -30.67
N SER A 104 -10.46 -10.11 -30.08
CA SER A 104 -11.63 -9.37 -30.54
C SER A 104 -11.50 -7.87 -30.22
N TRP A 105 -11.81 -7.03 -31.21
CA TRP A 105 -11.89 -5.58 -31.08
C TRP A 105 -12.93 -5.14 -30.04
N ARG A 106 -13.95 -5.95 -29.78
CA ARG A 106 -15.00 -5.67 -28.81
C ARG A 106 -14.49 -5.47 -27.37
N PHE A 107 -13.33 -6.04 -27.05
CA PHE A 107 -12.71 -5.94 -25.73
C PHE A 107 -11.55 -4.94 -25.69
N ARG A 108 -11.38 -4.15 -26.74
CA ARG A 108 -10.36 -3.10 -26.81
C ARG A 108 -10.91 -1.79 -26.30
N ILE A 109 -10.11 -1.09 -25.53
CA ILE A 109 -10.39 0.28 -25.08
C ILE A 109 -9.99 1.20 -26.21
N ASP A 110 -10.94 1.68 -27.01
CA ASP A 110 -10.63 2.43 -28.23
C ASP A 110 -10.40 3.92 -27.98
N SER A 111 -10.99 4.46 -26.91
CA SER A 111 -10.89 5.89 -26.59
C SER A 111 -10.88 6.16 -25.10
N GLY A 112 -10.48 7.39 -24.72
CA GLY A 112 -10.53 7.85 -23.33
C GLY A 112 -11.95 8.02 -22.77
N GLU A 113 -12.99 7.97 -23.61
CA GLU A 113 -14.39 8.00 -23.18
C GLU A 113 -14.80 6.69 -22.50
N GLN A 114 -14.14 5.59 -22.86
CA GLN A 114 -14.33 4.28 -22.24
C GLN A 114 -13.61 4.15 -20.89
N ILE A 115 -12.95 5.22 -20.43
CA ILE A 115 -12.40 5.33 -19.09
C ILE A 115 -13.30 6.27 -18.30
N GLU A 116 -14.25 5.68 -17.58
CA GLU A 116 -15.14 6.41 -16.68
C GLU A 116 -14.42 6.72 -15.39
N ILE A 117 -14.33 8.01 -15.03
CA ILE A 117 -13.68 8.45 -13.81
C ILE A 117 -14.72 9.16 -12.94
N ALA A 118 -14.87 8.69 -11.72
CA ALA A 118 -15.76 9.25 -10.71
C ALA A 118 -15.01 9.67 -9.46
N GLY A 119 -15.57 10.62 -8.68
CA GLY A 119 -15.02 11.07 -7.41
C GLY A 119 -14.02 12.22 -7.49
N LEU A 120 -13.79 12.81 -8.65
CA LEU A 120 -12.89 13.94 -8.84
C LEU A 120 -13.49 15.25 -8.30
N ARG A 121 -12.68 16.01 -7.55
CA ARG A 121 -12.99 17.37 -7.07
C ARG A 121 -11.79 18.31 -7.25
N ASN A 122 -10.65 17.98 -6.67
CA ASN A 122 -9.40 18.72 -6.75
C ASN A 122 -8.43 18.12 -7.76
N VAL A 123 -8.51 16.82 -7.99
CA VAL A 123 -7.74 16.11 -9.04
C VAL A 123 -8.42 16.34 -10.38
N THR A 124 -7.65 16.72 -11.38
CA THR A 124 -8.18 16.91 -12.73
C THR A 124 -8.30 15.58 -13.48
N ARG A 125 -9.26 15.50 -14.42
CA ARG A 125 -9.36 14.35 -15.33
C ARG A 125 -8.06 14.14 -16.11
N ALA A 126 -7.35 15.22 -16.47
CA ALA A 126 -6.08 15.14 -17.19
C ALA A 126 -5.01 14.40 -16.40
N GLN A 127 -4.82 14.71 -15.11
CA GLN A 127 -3.89 14.02 -14.25
C GLN A 127 -4.19 12.53 -14.11
N THR A 128 -5.47 12.16 -13.99
CA THR A 128 -5.87 10.75 -13.93
C THR A 128 -5.63 10.06 -15.28
N MET A 129 -5.89 10.75 -16.39
CA MET A 129 -5.67 10.21 -17.74
C MET A 129 -4.19 10.08 -18.08
N GLU A 130 -3.30 10.83 -17.48
CA GLU A 130 -1.84 10.65 -17.61
C GLU A 130 -1.43 9.24 -17.15
N VAL A 131 -2.06 8.74 -16.09
CA VAL A 131 -1.83 7.37 -15.58
C VAL A 131 -2.55 6.32 -16.44
N MET A 132 -3.82 6.57 -16.80
CA MET A 132 -4.69 5.59 -17.45
C MET A 132 -4.57 5.57 -18.97
N GLY A 133 -4.09 6.65 -19.58
CA GLY A 133 -4.06 6.82 -21.04
C GLY A 133 -3.21 5.80 -21.77
N GLY A 134 -2.19 5.23 -21.13
CA GLY A 134 -1.37 4.14 -21.67
C GLY A 134 -2.12 2.83 -21.91
N ASP A 135 -3.36 2.71 -21.43
CA ASP A 135 -4.20 1.53 -21.64
C ASP A 135 -5.19 1.69 -22.83
N ILE A 136 -5.26 2.89 -23.42
CA ILE A 136 -6.00 3.10 -24.66
C ILE A 136 -5.35 2.27 -25.77
N GLY A 137 -6.17 1.57 -26.53
CA GLY A 137 -5.73 0.61 -27.55
C GLY A 137 -5.46 -0.79 -27.05
N ARG A 138 -5.42 -1.02 -25.71
CA ARG A 138 -5.24 -2.34 -25.12
C ARG A 138 -6.56 -3.10 -24.99
N ASN A 139 -6.43 -4.43 -24.96
CA ASN A 139 -7.54 -5.28 -24.58
C ASN A 139 -7.75 -5.19 -23.05
N ILE A 140 -9.00 -5.01 -22.63
CA ILE A 140 -9.42 -4.80 -21.26
C ILE A 140 -8.94 -5.90 -20.28
N PHE A 141 -8.80 -7.14 -20.78
CA PHE A 141 -8.36 -8.26 -19.95
C PHE A 141 -6.88 -8.18 -19.56
N PHE A 142 -6.07 -7.46 -20.33
CA PHE A 142 -4.62 -7.31 -20.09
C PHE A 142 -4.24 -6.00 -19.40
N VAL A 143 -5.20 -5.17 -19.02
CA VAL A 143 -4.92 -3.97 -18.23
C VAL A 143 -4.51 -4.38 -16.81
N PRO A 144 -3.35 -3.96 -16.30
CA PRO A 144 -2.88 -4.30 -14.97
C PRO A 144 -3.56 -3.41 -13.91
N LEU A 145 -4.78 -3.77 -13.48
CA LEU A 145 -5.59 -2.93 -12.60
C LEU A 145 -4.91 -2.58 -11.27
N SER A 146 -4.19 -3.54 -10.67
CA SER A 146 -3.49 -3.32 -9.41
C SER A 146 -2.36 -2.30 -9.53
N ASP A 147 -1.66 -2.29 -10.67
CA ASP A 147 -0.57 -1.33 -10.90
C ASP A 147 -1.13 0.06 -11.19
N ARG A 148 -2.23 0.14 -11.95
CA ARG A 148 -2.93 1.41 -12.18
C ARG A 148 -3.47 2.01 -10.90
N LYS A 149 -4.07 1.18 -10.04
CA LYS A 149 -4.48 1.60 -8.70
C LYS A 149 -3.32 2.21 -7.93
N LYS A 150 -2.17 1.51 -7.84
CA LYS A 150 -0.98 2.01 -7.13
C LYS A 150 -0.46 3.31 -7.72
N GLN A 151 -0.43 3.44 -9.04
CA GLN A 151 0.00 4.65 -9.73
C GLN A 151 -0.93 5.84 -9.45
N LEU A 152 -2.24 5.61 -9.43
CA LEU A 152 -3.22 6.63 -9.05
C LEU A 152 -3.04 7.07 -7.60
N GLU A 153 -2.80 6.14 -6.69
CA GLU A 153 -2.58 6.40 -5.26
C GLU A 153 -1.24 7.10 -4.97
N GLN A 154 -0.33 7.22 -5.95
CA GLN A 154 0.87 8.05 -5.87
C GLN A 154 0.56 9.54 -6.03
N ILE A 155 -0.59 9.90 -6.59
CA ILE A 155 -1.02 11.29 -6.68
C ILE A 155 -1.40 11.76 -5.26
N PRO A 156 -0.75 12.79 -4.68
CA PRO A 156 -0.92 13.15 -3.27
C PRO A 156 -2.38 13.37 -2.85
N TRP A 157 -3.20 13.92 -3.73
CA TRP A 157 -4.62 14.17 -3.48
C TRP A 157 -5.50 12.92 -3.45
N ILE A 158 -5.02 11.79 -3.94
CA ILE A 158 -5.79 10.54 -3.97
C ILE A 158 -5.51 9.73 -2.69
N GLU A 159 -6.53 9.51 -1.88
CA GLU A 159 -6.47 8.66 -0.69
C GLU A 159 -6.55 7.19 -1.08
N SER A 160 -7.47 6.86 -1.98
CA SER A 160 -7.64 5.51 -2.49
C SER A 160 -8.27 5.54 -3.88
N ALA A 161 -7.91 4.58 -4.70
CA ALA A 161 -8.49 4.38 -6.02
C ALA A 161 -9.01 2.94 -6.17
N THR A 162 -10.12 2.78 -6.87
CA THR A 162 -10.63 1.48 -7.28
C THR A 162 -10.74 1.46 -8.79
N VAL A 163 -10.10 0.49 -9.42
CA VAL A 163 -10.12 0.32 -10.88
C VAL A 163 -10.84 -0.97 -11.21
N MET A 164 -11.91 -0.90 -11.99
CA MET A 164 -12.75 -2.04 -12.34
C MET A 164 -12.91 -2.15 -13.85
N ARG A 165 -13.06 -3.39 -14.32
CA ARG A 165 -13.42 -3.69 -15.70
C ARG A 165 -14.94 -3.78 -15.81
N LEU A 166 -15.52 -2.97 -16.66
CA LEU A 166 -16.92 -3.09 -17.10
C LEU A 166 -16.92 -3.63 -18.53
N LEU A 167 -17.32 -4.87 -18.68
CA LEU A 167 -17.37 -5.49 -20.01
C LEU A 167 -18.44 -4.83 -20.88
N PRO A 168 -18.20 -4.67 -22.20
CA PRO A 168 -17.11 -5.34 -22.93
C PRO A 168 -15.76 -4.60 -22.92
N ASN A 169 -15.69 -3.28 -22.80
CA ASN A 169 -14.48 -2.50 -23.10
C ASN A 169 -14.33 -1.22 -22.28
N THR A 170 -15.03 -1.09 -21.16
CA THR A 170 -15.01 0.11 -20.31
C THR A 170 -14.21 -0.14 -19.04
N LEU A 171 -13.35 0.80 -18.66
CA LEU A 171 -12.71 0.85 -17.36
C LEU A 171 -13.44 1.88 -16.48
N ARG A 172 -13.78 1.47 -15.28
CA ARG A 172 -14.32 2.39 -14.28
C ARG A 172 -13.28 2.61 -13.18
N VAL A 173 -13.02 3.88 -12.92
CA VAL A 173 -12.08 4.35 -11.91
C VAL A 173 -12.86 5.18 -10.89
N ASP A 174 -13.05 4.65 -9.70
CA ASP A 174 -13.66 5.37 -8.58
C ASP A 174 -12.53 5.90 -7.68
N ILE A 175 -12.44 7.22 -7.53
CA ILE A 175 -11.42 7.92 -6.78
C ILE A 175 -12.01 8.50 -5.50
N ARG A 176 -11.33 8.28 -4.38
CA ARG A 176 -11.57 8.98 -3.14
C ARG A 176 -10.42 9.94 -2.88
N GLU A 177 -10.73 11.23 -2.88
CA GLU A 177 -9.74 12.27 -2.59
C GLU A 177 -9.56 12.47 -1.09
N ARG A 178 -8.33 12.89 -0.72
CA ARG A 178 -7.99 13.27 0.66
C ARG A 178 -8.71 14.55 1.06
N THR A 179 -9.04 14.62 2.34
CA THR A 179 -9.62 15.84 2.93
C THR A 179 -8.52 16.55 3.72
N PRO A 180 -8.15 17.78 3.36
CA PRO A 180 -7.21 18.57 4.14
C PRO A 180 -7.83 18.99 5.47
N VAL A 181 -7.00 19.08 6.53
CA VAL A 181 -7.41 19.46 7.89
C VAL A 181 -6.57 20.63 8.45
N ALA A 182 -5.43 20.92 7.83
CA ALA A 182 -4.54 21.98 8.30
C ALA A 182 -3.75 22.59 7.15
N PHE A 183 -3.25 23.81 7.37
CA PHE A 183 -2.16 24.37 6.60
C PHE A 183 -0.83 23.96 7.20
N VAL A 184 0.20 23.88 6.36
CA VAL A 184 1.58 23.65 6.79
C VAL A 184 2.50 24.62 6.06
N ARG A 185 3.46 25.17 6.77
CA ARG A 185 4.48 26.04 6.19
C ARG A 185 5.66 25.20 5.70
N ILE A 186 5.97 25.30 4.41
CA ILE A 186 7.10 24.65 3.75
C ILE A 186 8.02 25.73 3.20
N GLY A 187 9.03 26.10 3.96
CA GLY A 187 9.87 27.25 3.64
C GLY A 187 9.04 28.53 3.53
N SER A 188 8.99 29.14 2.35
CA SER A 188 8.18 30.33 2.06
C SER A 188 6.78 30.02 1.50
N LYS A 189 6.45 28.76 1.27
CA LYS A 189 5.17 28.33 0.69
C LYS A 189 4.25 27.78 1.77
N ILE A 190 2.95 27.85 1.50
CA ILE A 190 1.92 27.20 2.31
C ILE A 190 1.36 26.04 1.48
N ALA A 191 1.30 24.87 2.08
CA ALA A 191 0.64 23.69 1.55
C ALA A 191 -0.52 23.28 2.47
N LEU A 192 -1.32 22.34 2.04
CA LEU A 192 -2.34 21.69 2.86
C LEU A 192 -1.79 20.36 3.40
N MET A 193 -2.36 19.90 4.50
CA MET A 193 -2.03 18.60 5.08
C MET A 193 -3.32 17.84 5.45
N ASP A 194 -3.34 16.54 5.18
CA ASP A 194 -4.43 15.68 5.61
C ASP A 194 -4.23 15.16 7.04
N ALA A 195 -5.22 14.47 7.58
CA ALA A 195 -5.18 13.89 8.92
C ALA A 195 -4.07 12.83 9.13
N ASN A 196 -3.48 12.32 8.05
CA ASN A 196 -2.41 11.31 8.07
C ASN A 196 -1.02 11.90 7.83
N GLY A 197 -0.88 13.22 7.70
CA GLY A 197 0.38 13.89 7.48
C GLY A 197 0.87 13.89 6.03
N VAL A 198 -0.02 13.61 5.07
CA VAL A 198 0.28 13.74 3.65
C VAL A 198 0.16 15.19 3.23
N LEU A 199 1.21 15.69 2.59
CA LEU A 199 1.25 17.05 2.04
C LEU A 199 0.45 17.11 0.75
N LEU A 200 -0.42 18.10 0.64
CA LEU A 200 -1.28 18.35 -0.50
C LEU A 200 -0.93 19.73 -1.08
N GLU A 201 -0.75 19.77 -2.38
CA GLU A 201 -0.58 21.04 -3.06
C GLU A 201 -1.86 21.88 -2.98
N MET A 202 -1.69 23.19 -2.86
CA MET A 202 -2.84 24.10 -2.93
C MET A 202 -3.52 23.97 -4.30
N PRO A 203 -4.82 23.75 -4.35
CA PRO A 203 -5.55 23.75 -5.62
C PRO A 203 -5.44 25.14 -6.26
N PRO A 204 -5.52 25.23 -7.59
CA PRO A 204 -5.46 26.49 -8.29
C PRO A 204 -6.57 27.44 -7.79
N LYS A 205 -6.26 28.73 -7.71
CA LYS A 205 -7.21 29.77 -7.21
C LYS A 205 -8.55 29.78 -7.95
N SER A 206 -8.57 29.25 -9.18
CA SER A 206 -9.79 29.08 -9.98
C SER A 206 -10.78 28.06 -9.42
N ALA A 207 -10.35 27.19 -8.50
CA ALA A 207 -11.23 26.20 -7.87
C ALA A 207 -12.26 26.82 -6.90
N GLY A 208 -12.07 28.10 -6.50
CA GLY A 208 -13.02 28.84 -5.65
C GLY A 208 -13.16 28.31 -4.20
N VAL A 209 -12.39 27.30 -3.83
CA VAL A 209 -12.44 26.69 -2.50
C VAL A 209 -11.64 27.56 -1.53
N LYS A 210 -12.32 27.99 -0.45
CA LYS A 210 -11.69 28.69 0.69
C LYS A 210 -11.54 27.71 1.82
N TYR A 211 -10.33 27.58 2.33
CA TYR A 211 -10.03 26.79 3.52
C TYR A 211 -9.84 27.71 4.71
N SER A 212 -10.33 27.29 5.87
CA SER A 212 -10.11 27.98 7.15
C SER A 212 -9.60 26.92 8.14
N PHE A 213 -8.29 26.69 8.10
CA PHE A 213 -7.63 25.72 8.96
C PHE A 213 -6.52 26.41 9.75
N PRO A 214 -6.14 25.91 10.92
CA PRO A 214 -4.94 26.35 11.61
C PRO A 214 -3.67 25.98 10.82
N VAL A 215 -2.62 26.76 11.06
CA VAL A 215 -1.28 26.49 10.50
C VAL A 215 -0.52 25.56 11.44
N ILE A 216 0.03 24.47 10.91
CA ILE A 216 0.90 23.58 11.67
C ILE A 216 2.36 23.97 11.46
N VAL A 217 3.09 24.07 12.56
CA VAL A 217 4.55 24.21 12.61
C VAL A 217 5.17 22.92 13.11
N GLY A 218 6.36 22.59 12.62
CA GLY A 218 7.08 21.39 13.04
C GLY A 218 6.74 20.12 12.26
N ALA A 219 5.86 20.16 11.25
CA ALA A 219 5.50 19.00 10.44
C ALA A 219 5.71 19.28 8.93
N GLY A 220 6.88 19.81 8.58
CA GLY A 220 7.21 20.20 7.20
C GLY A 220 7.62 19.03 6.30
N ASP A 221 8.02 19.36 5.07
CA ASP A 221 8.46 18.42 4.03
C ASP A 221 9.81 17.74 4.33
N SER A 222 10.65 18.38 5.15
CA SER A 222 11.91 17.81 5.63
C SER A 222 11.71 16.59 6.53
N GLU A 223 10.53 16.43 7.12
CA GLU A 223 10.20 15.34 8.02
C GLU A 223 9.66 14.12 7.25
N PRO A 224 10.07 12.90 7.60
CA PRO A 224 9.50 11.69 7.01
C PRO A 224 8.00 11.56 7.32
N LEU A 225 7.25 10.88 6.44
CA LEU A 225 5.80 10.72 6.60
C LEU A 225 5.41 10.10 7.95
N SER A 226 6.22 9.17 8.47
CA SER A 226 5.97 8.54 9.77
C SER A 226 5.98 9.55 10.93
N VAL A 227 6.89 10.52 10.90
CA VAL A 227 6.99 11.59 11.90
C VAL A 227 5.82 12.55 11.75
N ARG A 228 5.52 12.98 10.51
CA ARG A 228 4.36 13.82 10.24
C ARG A 228 3.06 13.16 10.69
N ALA A 229 2.88 11.87 10.40
CA ALA A 229 1.70 11.12 10.82
C ALA A 229 1.58 11.03 12.36
N ALA A 230 2.69 10.89 13.08
CA ALA A 230 2.69 10.91 14.54
C ALA A 230 2.26 12.28 15.09
N ARG A 231 2.81 13.37 14.53
CA ARG A 231 2.43 14.74 14.90
C ARG A 231 0.98 15.06 14.57
N MET A 232 0.48 14.56 13.44
CA MET A 232 -0.92 14.72 13.07
C MET A 232 -1.88 13.98 14.00
N LYS A 233 -1.47 12.87 14.61
CA LYS A 233 -2.26 12.23 15.68
C LYS A 233 -2.40 13.13 16.88
N ILE A 234 -1.33 13.83 17.28
CA ILE A 234 -1.38 14.80 18.38
C ILE A 234 -2.30 15.97 17.99
N PHE A 235 -2.11 16.56 16.80
CA PHE A 235 -2.97 17.61 16.28
C PHE A 235 -4.45 17.22 16.32
N ASN A 236 -4.80 16.07 15.77
CA ASN A 236 -6.19 15.59 15.75
C ASN A 236 -6.73 15.40 17.17
N SER A 237 -5.91 14.93 18.12
CA SER A 237 -6.30 14.78 19.52
C SER A 237 -6.58 16.15 20.18
N VAL A 238 -5.75 17.15 19.91
CA VAL A 238 -5.96 18.52 20.40
C VAL A 238 -7.26 19.09 19.85
N MET A 239 -7.45 19.05 18.52
CA MET A 239 -8.65 19.59 17.87
C MET A 239 -9.92 18.88 18.37
N GLN A 240 -9.88 17.55 18.46
CA GLN A 240 -11.02 16.78 18.97
C GLN A 240 -11.33 17.09 20.42
N SER A 241 -10.31 17.29 21.27
CA SER A 241 -10.53 17.67 22.66
C SER A 241 -11.15 19.06 22.77
N PHE A 242 -10.74 20.01 21.94
CA PHE A 242 -11.24 21.38 21.91
C PHE A 242 -12.70 21.46 21.44
N ASP A 243 -13.12 20.55 20.56
CA ASP A 243 -14.50 20.49 20.07
C ASP A 243 -15.38 19.50 20.86
N SER A 244 -14.82 18.88 21.92
CA SER A 244 -15.58 18.06 22.83
C SER A 244 -16.57 18.92 23.65
N GLU A 245 -17.55 18.30 24.24
CA GLU A 245 -18.54 18.98 25.11
C GLU A 245 -19.42 20.05 24.39
N GLY A 246 -19.44 20.04 23.03
CA GLY A 246 -20.26 20.98 22.24
C GLY A 246 -19.63 22.36 22.05
N ALA A 247 -18.46 22.62 22.62
CA ALA A 247 -17.66 23.80 22.31
C ALA A 247 -17.00 23.66 20.95
N GLN A 248 -16.67 24.75 20.29
CA GLN A 248 -15.97 24.79 19.01
C GLN A 248 -14.69 25.61 19.13
N HIS A 249 -13.92 25.33 20.18
CA HIS A 249 -12.68 26.09 20.50
C HIS A 249 -11.58 25.87 19.46
N SER A 250 -11.66 24.81 18.64
CA SER A 250 -10.73 24.64 17.53
C SER A 250 -10.72 25.81 16.54
N ARG A 251 -11.80 26.59 16.48
CA ARG A 251 -11.92 27.76 15.59
C ARG A 251 -11.12 28.96 16.06
N ASP A 252 -10.81 29.03 17.36
CA ASP A 252 -10.04 30.11 17.95
C ASP A 252 -8.53 29.93 17.72
N VAL A 253 -8.12 28.74 17.27
CA VAL A 253 -6.72 28.37 17.06
C VAL A 253 -6.27 28.80 15.68
N SER A 254 -5.29 29.68 15.62
CA SER A 254 -4.65 30.14 14.36
C SER A 254 -3.43 29.31 13.98
N GLU A 255 -2.63 28.86 14.97
CA GLU A 255 -1.43 28.07 14.73
C GLU A 255 -1.28 26.97 15.82
N VAL A 256 -0.72 25.82 15.42
CA VAL A 256 -0.34 24.72 16.32
C VAL A 256 1.10 24.36 16.07
N ASP A 257 1.96 24.55 17.06
CA ASP A 257 3.36 24.14 17.01
C ASP A 257 3.53 22.74 17.62
N LEU A 258 3.93 21.79 16.79
CA LEU A 258 4.18 20.39 17.10
C LEU A 258 5.68 20.04 17.00
N SER A 259 6.56 21.04 17.03
CA SER A 259 8.01 20.83 16.94
C SER A 259 8.52 19.99 18.12
N ASP A 260 7.97 20.22 19.31
CA ASP A 260 8.23 19.43 20.51
C ASP A 260 6.99 18.60 20.88
N PRO A 261 7.04 17.26 20.81
CA PRO A 261 5.93 16.41 21.17
C PRO A 261 5.55 16.45 22.65
N GLU A 262 6.46 16.90 23.54
CA GLU A 262 6.19 17.05 24.97
C GLU A 262 5.61 18.43 25.32
N ASP A 263 5.65 19.39 24.39
CA ASP A 263 5.13 20.74 24.59
C ASP A 263 4.37 21.22 23.36
N VAL A 264 3.13 20.79 23.24
CA VAL A 264 2.23 21.30 22.21
C VAL A 264 1.88 22.76 22.53
N LYS A 265 2.14 23.64 21.60
CA LYS A 265 1.82 25.05 21.72
C LYS A 265 0.75 25.43 20.71
N ILE A 266 -0.15 26.28 21.12
CA ILE A 266 -1.17 26.85 20.24
C ILE A 266 -1.09 28.37 20.25
N THR A 267 -1.34 28.97 19.10
CA THR A 267 -1.54 30.40 19.01
C THR A 267 -3.02 30.67 18.80
N VAL A 268 -3.58 31.52 19.64
CA VAL A 268 -4.98 31.93 19.55
C VAL A 268 -5.09 33.44 19.30
N ASP A 269 -6.16 33.84 18.61
CA ASP A 269 -6.47 35.25 18.41
C ASP A 269 -7.15 35.80 19.66
N ASP A 270 -6.50 36.78 20.28
CA ASP A 270 -6.97 37.44 21.48
C ASP A 270 -7.26 38.91 21.13
N PRO A 271 -8.16 39.61 21.82
CA PRO A 271 -8.47 41.06 21.58
C PRO A 271 -7.24 42.00 21.59
N GLN A 272 -6.16 41.63 22.28
CA GLN A 272 -4.93 42.39 22.34
C GLN A 272 -3.84 41.93 21.35
N GLY A 273 -4.11 40.90 20.57
CA GLY A 273 -3.19 40.28 19.60
C GLY A 273 -3.10 38.77 19.76
N ALA A 274 -2.26 38.12 18.97
CA ALA A 274 -2.06 36.70 19.06
C ALA A 274 -1.35 36.32 20.38
N VAL A 275 -1.82 35.28 21.06
CA VAL A 275 -1.25 34.74 22.30
C VAL A 275 -0.79 33.32 22.09
N LEU A 276 0.47 33.06 22.43
CA LEU A 276 1.05 31.70 22.43
C LEU A 276 0.76 31.01 23.75
N ILE A 277 0.18 29.80 23.70
CA ILE A 277 -0.19 29.02 24.88
C ILE A 277 0.55 27.69 24.86
N HIS A 278 1.35 27.42 25.89
CA HIS A 278 2.00 26.13 26.09
C HIS A 278 1.02 25.19 26.80
N LEU A 279 0.59 24.15 26.11
CA LEU A 279 -0.38 23.18 26.61
C LEU A 279 0.28 21.89 27.14
N GLY A 280 1.57 21.66 26.79
CA GLY A 280 2.24 20.38 27.10
C GLY A 280 1.70 19.23 26.27
N ASN A 281 1.70 18.01 26.82
CA ASN A 281 1.36 16.78 26.09
C ASN A 281 0.05 16.11 26.50
N SER A 282 -0.73 16.70 27.40
CA SER A 282 -1.96 16.12 27.93
C SER A 282 -2.91 17.18 28.46
N ASP A 283 -4.19 16.78 28.69
CA ASP A 283 -5.23 17.60 29.31
C ASP A 283 -5.49 18.95 28.62
N PHE A 284 -5.40 18.96 27.29
CA PHE A 284 -5.43 20.17 26.45
C PHE A 284 -6.65 21.05 26.71
N LEU A 285 -7.85 20.46 26.81
CA LEU A 285 -9.08 21.21 26.99
C LEU A 285 -9.14 21.90 28.35
N ASN A 286 -8.79 21.22 29.44
CA ASN A 286 -8.85 21.82 30.78
C ASN A 286 -7.81 22.94 30.90
N ARG A 287 -6.61 22.77 30.37
CA ARG A 287 -5.61 23.84 30.30
C ARG A 287 -6.09 25.03 29.48
N TYR A 288 -6.71 24.78 28.36
CA TYR A 288 -7.29 25.86 27.56
C TYR A 288 -8.47 26.56 28.30
N LYS A 289 -9.32 25.82 29.01
CA LYS A 289 -10.36 26.41 29.87
C LYS A 289 -9.77 27.31 30.99
N ILE A 290 -8.62 26.92 31.57
CA ILE A 290 -7.91 27.76 32.54
C ILE A 290 -7.50 29.09 31.90
N TYR A 291 -6.95 29.05 30.67
CA TYR A 291 -6.66 30.25 29.91
C TYR A 291 -7.92 31.14 29.75
N LEU A 292 -8.98 30.57 29.19
CA LEU A 292 -10.22 31.32 28.94
C LEU A 292 -10.80 32.00 30.21
N ALA A 293 -10.73 31.31 31.33
CA ALA A 293 -11.26 31.82 32.62
C ALA A 293 -10.41 32.97 33.18
N ASN A 294 -9.11 32.98 32.94
CA ASN A 294 -8.19 33.92 33.60
C ASN A 294 -7.59 34.98 32.64
N ALA A 295 -7.63 34.79 31.34
CA ALA A 295 -7.09 35.71 30.35
C ALA A 295 -7.58 37.16 30.53
N PRO A 296 -8.87 37.45 30.84
CA PRO A 296 -9.34 38.82 31.06
C PRO A 296 -8.57 39.52 32.21
N ALA A 297 -8.39 38.82 33.33
CA ALA A 297 -7.69 39.37 34.51
C ALA A 297 -6.16 39.54 34.25
N TRP A 298 -5.57 38.71 33.43
CA TRP A 298 -4.15 38.83 33.07
C TRP A 298 -3.90 40.01 32.16
N ARG A 299 -4.80 40.26 31.18
CA ARG A 299 -4.71 41.40 30.24
C ARG A 299 -4.77 42.76 30.95
N GLU A 300 -5.53 42.85 32.06
CA GLU A 300 -5.60 44.09 32.86
C GLU A 300 -4.25 44.45 33.53
N ARG A 301 -3.38 43.45 33.74
CA ARG A 301 -2.11 43.62 34.41
C ARG A 301 -0.93 43.93 33.47
N SER A 302 -0.93 43.31 32.31
CA SER A 302 0.09 43.44 31.29
C SER A 302 -0.37 42.95 29.95
N LYS A 303 0.26 43.40 28.86
CA LYS A 303 0.06 42.78 27.55
C LYS A 303 0.35 41.29 27.64
N LEU A 304 -0.54 40.49 27.13
CA LEU A 304 -0.43 39.04 27.14
C LEU A 304 0.16 38.58 25.81
N ASP A 305 1.40 38.13 25.80
CA ASP A 305 2.07 37.62 24.61
C ASP A 305 2.18 36.09 24.62
N SER A 306 2.43 35.48 25.81
CA SER A 306 2.47 34.03 25.98
C SER A 306 2.02 33.59 27.37
N VAL A 307 1.55 32.33 27.48
CA VAL A 307 1.12 31.70 28.74
C VAL A 307 1.60 30.25 28.77
N ASP A 308 2.24 29.89 29.87
CA ASP A 308 2.66 28.47 30.10
C ASP A 308 1.72 27.82 31.11
N LEU A 309 0.99 26.81 30.65
CA LEU A 309 -0.01 26.04 31.41
C LEU A 309 0.41 24.59 31.65
N ARG A 310 1.67 24.25 31.42
CA ARG A 310 2.17 22.87 31.58
C ARG A 310 2.18 22.42 33.04
N PHE A 311 2.27 23.36 33.94
CA PHE A 311 2.43 23.07 35.37
C PHE A 311 1.08 23.14 36.09
N ASP A 312 0.69 22.07 36.80
CA ASP A 312 -0.62 21.97 37.45
C ASP A 312 -0.92 23.03 38.52
N ASN A 313 0.12 23.50 39.22
CA ASN A 313 -0.01 24.42 40.35
C ASN A 313 0.57 25.81 40.09
N GLN A 314 1.00 26.07 38.89
CA GLN A 314 1.71 27.30 38.56
C GLN A 314 1.40 27.72 37.12
N ILE A 315 1.11 29.00 36.92
CA ILE A 315 0.96 29.60 35.61
C ILE A 315 2.07 30.62 35.43
N VAL A 316 2.77 30.55 34.32
CA VAL A 316 3.78 31.53 33.98
C VAL A 316 3.29 32.39 32.81
N ILE A 317 3.24 33.70 33.05
CA ILE A 317 2.80 34.68 32.04
C ILE A 317 4.00 35.27 31.36
N ASN A 318 3.96 35.36 30.04
CA ASN A 318 5.00 35.91 29.18
C ASN A 318 6.38 35.24 29.33
N PRO A 319 6.47 33.86 29.38
CA PRO A 319 7.78 33.19 29.49
C PRO A 319 8.69 33.49 28.31
N ASP A 320 8.13 33.66 27.08
CA ASP A 320 8.90 33.80 25.85
C ASP A 320 9.29 35.24 25.49
N SER A 321 8.69 36.26 26.14
CA SER A 321 9.01 37.67 25.87
C SER A 321 10.47 38.03 26.24
N HIS A 322 11.14 37.16 27.02
CA HIS A 322 12.50 37.36 27.51
C HIS A 322 13.58 36.72 26.66
N ALA A 323 13.22 35.75 25.80
CA ALA A 323 14.19 35.14 24.90
C ALA A 323 14.72 36.10 23.81
N GLN A 324 14.02 37.23 23.55
CA GLN A 324 14.36 38.19 22.53
C GLN A 324 15.07 39.47 23.05
N SER A 325 14.97 39.78 24.34
CA SER A 325 15.61 40.91 24.95
C SER A 325 16.52 40.44 26.08
N GLY A 326 17.82 40.43 25.92
CA GLY A 326 18.82 39.93 26.88
C GLY A 326 18.77 40.50 28.31
N ASP A 327 17.62 40.95 28.81
CA ASP A 327 17.37 41.41 30.17
C ASP A 327 16.73 40.32 31.05
N ALA A 328 17.08 40.31 32.32
CA ALA A 328 16.61 39.31 33.29
C ALA A 328 15.09 39.23 33.40
N PRO A 329 14.51 38.03 33.54
CA PRO A 329 13.10 37.79 33.39
C PRO A 329 12.23 38.47 34.46
N LYS A 330 11.26 39.26 34.00
CA LYS A 330 10.10 39.66 34.81
C LYS A 330 8.91 38.73 34.57
N SER A 331 9.16 37.42 34.49
CA SER A 331 8.08 36.46 34.40
C SER A 331 7.25 36.47 35.72
N GLN A 332 5.96 36.69 35.60
CA GLN A 332 5.07 36.66 36.76
C GLN A 332 4.57 35.21 36.95
N THR A 333 4.98 34.59 38.03
CA THR A 333 4.47 33.29 38.44
C THR A 333 3.28 33.46 39.31
N ILE A 334 2.13 32.90 38.95
CA ILE A 334 0.89 32.90 39.74
C ILE A 334 0.68 31.47 40.28
N SER A 335 0.69 31.34 41.61
CA SER A 335 0.36 30.06 42.27
C SER A 335 -1.15 29.88 42.39
N LEU A 336 -1.67 28.76 41.95
CA LEU A 336 -3.10 28.39 42.04
C LEU A 336 -3.51 27.83 43.40
N THR A 337 -2.58 27.73 44.38
CA THR A 337 -2.92 27.25 45.70
C THR A 337 -3.83 28.26 46.42
N PRO A 338 -5.01 27.88 46.93
CA PRO A 338 -5.88 28.78 47.65
C PRO A 338 -5.18 29.23 48.94
N LYS A 339 -5.02 30.56 49.08
CA LYS A 339 -4.44 31.19 50.28
C LYS A 339 -5.33 30.84 51.48
N LYS A 340 -4.80 30.01 52.42
CA LYS A 340 -5.47 29.72 53.70
C LYS A 340 -5.87 31.04 54.35
N PRO A 341 -7.14 31.22 54.80
CA PRO A 341 -7.57 32.45 55.48
C PRO A 341 -6.72 32.65 56.71
N ASN A 342 -6.16 33.86 56.91
CA ASN A 342 -5.40 34.24 58.09
C ASN A 342 -6.33 34.10 59.32
N PRO A 343 -5.84 33.51 60.45
CA PRO A 343 -6.61 33.42 61.65
C PRO A 343 -6.92 34.83 62.18
N VAL A 344 -8.20 35.14 62.31
CA VAL A 344 -8.69 36.38 62.92
C VAL A 344 -8.18 36.47 64.38
N LYS A 345 -7.26 37.43 64.65
CA LYS A 345 -6.83 37.74 66.01
C LYS A 345 -8.04 38.26 66.81
N GLY A 346 -8.58 37.42 67.65
CA GLY A 346 -9.60 37.78 68.61
C GLY A 346 -9.09 38.90 69.55
N LYS A 347 -9.82 40.04 69.56
CA LYS A 347 -9.62 41.11 70.51
C LYS A 347 -10.00 40.61 71.90
N GLY A 348 -9.01 40.32 72.72
CA GLY A 348 -9.20 40.10 74.14
C GLY A 348 -9.71 41.35 74.82
N LYS A 349 -10.94 41.26 75.34
CA LYS A 349 -11.53 42.29 76.26
C LYS A 349 -10.80 42.29 77.57
N GLY A 350 -10.07 43.39 77.86
CA GLY A 350 -9.55 43.65 79.18
C GLY A 350 -10.70 43.80 80.20
N LYS A 351 -10.61 43.08 81.32
CA LYS A 351 -11.35 43.38 82.55
C LYS A 351 -10.47 44.15 83.51
N LYS A 352 -10.97 45.32 83.93
CA LYS A 352 -10.48 46.08 85.07
C LYS A 352 -10.69 45.29 86.38
N LYS A 353 -9.71 45.22 87.19
CA LYS A 353 -9.70 45.73 88.58
C LYS A 353 -8.26 45.94 88.99
#